data_07f27fe63dc7fe8c1f3f98187c4a8c0e
#
_entry.id   07f27fe63dc7fe8c1f3f98187c4a8c0e
#
_cell.length_a   1.000
_cell.length_b   1.000
_cell.length_c   1.000
_cell.angle_alpha   90.00
_cell.angle_beta   90.00
_cell.angle_gamma   90.00
#
_symmetry.space_group_name_H-M   'P 1'
#
loop_
_entity.id
_entity.type
_entity.pdbx_description
1 polymer ?
#
loop_
_entity_poly.entity_id
_entity_poly.type
_entity_poly.pdbx_seq_one_letter_code
_entity_poly.pdbx_strand_id
1 'polypeptide(L)'
;QAAAVREIPYDNMVNVFFAVKEPYWKVDGLPGSLWTNQPMGRMYHFKSEQGEYLWMNVRHPQSPWIRMTDAEVMQDATKALNRIRPSTVGRIEALAVVNWSAYPWTRGHNVYRLPGQIARYGNIVAEPHGRIHFAGDHTAATMMGMEGAMESGERVAVEILQLT
;
A
#
# COMPACT_ATOMS: atom_id res chain seq x y z
N GLN A 1 18.81 17.24 0.32
CA GLN A 1 18.36 15.85 0.56
C GLN A 1 17.91 15.62 2.00
N ALA A 2 18.70 15.95 3.04
CA ALA A 2 18.33 15.71 4.44
C ALA A 2 16.99 16.36 4.86
N ALA A 3 16.63 17.52 4.28
CA ALA A 3 15.31 18.12 4.46
C ALA A 3 14.22 17.29 3.77
N ALA A 4 14.45 16.84 2.55
CA ALA A 4 13.51 15.99 1.80
C ALA A 4 13.19 14.71 2.57
N VAL A 5 14.20 14.03 3.12
CA VAL A 5 14.02 12.81 3.94
C VAL A 5 13.15 13.06 5.17
N ARG A 6 13.20 14.24 5.76
CA ARG A 6 12.39 14.57 6.95
C ARG A 6 11.00 15.09 6.64
N GLU A 7 10.83 15.74 5.49
CA GLU A 7 9.61 16.51 5.19
C GLU A 7 8.67 15.81 4.20
N ILE A 8 9.18 14.90 3.37
CA ILE A 8 8.34 14.15 2.43
C ILE A 8 7.65 13.01 3.18
N PRO A 9 6.31 13.02 3.28
CA PRO A 9 5.58 12.01 4.00
C PRO A 9 5.44 10.71 3.21
N TYR A 10 5.35 9.61 3.95
CA TYR A 10 4.94 8.31 3.44
C TYR A 10 3.45 8.08 3.67
N ASP A 11 2.79 7.44 2.72
CA ASP A 11 1.43 6.97 2.86
C ASP A 11 1.39 5.70 3.70
N ASN A 12 0.42 5.62 4.61
CA ASN A 12 0.21 4.43 5.42
C ASN A 12 -0.61 3.40 4.65
N MET A 13 -0.22 2.12 4.77
CA MET A 13 -0.99 1.03 4.18
C MET A 13 -1.03 -0.19 5.07
N VAL A 14 -2.25 -0.67 5.32
CA VAL A 14 -2.52 -1.96 5.92
C VAL A 14 -3.37 -2.78 4.95
N ASN A 15 -2.91 -3.96 4.61
CA ASN A 15 -3.63 -4.92 3.78
C ASN A 15 -4.18 -6.03 4.67
N VAL A 16 -5.45 -6.39 4.43
CA VAL A 16 -6.07 -7.57 5.04
C VAL A 16 -6.54 -8.50 3.94
N PHE A 17 -6.17 -9.76 4.06
CA PHE A 17 -6.55 -10.81 3.11
C PHE A 17 -7.60 -11.72 3.74
N PHE A 18 -8.61 -12.06 2.96
CA PHE A 18 -9.67 -12.98 3.37
C PHE A 18 -9.80 -14.11 2.35
N ALA A 19 -10.05 -15.33 2.83
CA ALA A 19 -10.62 -16.39 2.01
C ALA A 19 -12.12 -16.16 1.85
N VAL A 20 -12.64 -16.43 0.66
CA VAL A 20 -14.07 -16.48 0.40
C VAL A 20 -14.52 -17.92 0.49
N LYS A 21 -15.28 -18.27 1.54
CA LYS A 21 -15.85 -19.62 1.74
C LYS A 21 -17.04 -19.89 0.82
N GLU A 22 -17.85 -18.85 0.61
CA GLU A 22 -19.03 -18.89 -0.24
C GLU A 22 -19.16 -17.58 -1.02
N PRO A 23 -19.61 -17.62 -2.28
CA PRO A 23 -19.72 -16.43 -3.13
C PRO A 23 -20.85 -15.49 -2.64
N TYR A 24 -20.52 -14.61 -1.69
CA TYR A 24 -21.45 -13.66 -1.07
C TYR A 24 -22.10 -12.70 -2.07
N TRP A 25 -21.45 -12.42 -3.20
CA TRP A 25 -22.02 -11.62 -4.30
C TRP A 25 -23.21 -12.26 -5.00
N LYS A 26 -23.38 -13.58 -4.87
CA LYS A 26 -24.60 -14.26 -5.36
C LYS A 26 -25.80 -14.02 -4.45
N VAL A 27 -25.57 -13.60 -3.20
CA VAL A 27 -26.64 -13.32 -2.23
C VAL A 27 -27.23 -11.94 -2.44
N ASP A 28 -26.40 -10.96 -2.72
CA ASP A 28 -26.82 -9.56 -2.87
C ASP A 28 -26.84 -9.04 -4.32
N GLY A 29 -26.34 -9.84 -5.28
CA GLY A 29 -26.31 -9.49 -6.70
C GLY A 29 -25.30 -8.39 -7.06
N LEU A 30 -24.42 -8.00 -6.14
CA LEU A 30 -23.42 -6.96 -6.36
C LEU A 30 -22.05 -7.56 -6.74
N PRO A 31 -21.15 -6.83 -7.40
CA PRO A 31 -19.80 -7.30 -7.69
C PRO A 31 -19.04 -7.75 -6.44
N GLY A 32 -18.09 -8.71 -6.59
CA GLY A 32 -17.26 -9.19 -5.50
C GLY A 32 -16.37 -8.11 -4.87
N SER A 33 -15.86 -7.18 -5.70
CA SER A 33 -15.08 -6.03 -5.24
C SER A 33 -15.96 -4.92 -4.69
N LEU A 34 -15.39 -4.09 -3.80
CA LEU A 34 -16.09 -2.97 -3.18
C LEU A 34 -15.18 -1.76 -3.06
N TRP A 35 -15.69 -0.59 -3.40
CA TRP A 35 -15.07 0.69 -3.10
C TRP A 35 -15.99 1.49 -2.19
N THR A 36 -15.43 2.04 -1.12
CA THR A 36 -16.19 2.75 -0.09
C THR A 36 -15.44 3.99 0.38
N ASN A 37 -16.19 4.98 0.84
CA ASN A 37 -15.65 6.14 1.56
C ASN A 37 -15.41 5.86 3.05
N GLN A 38 -15.70 4.66 3.52
CA GLN A 38 -15.39 4.26 4.88
C GLN A 38 -13.88 4.03 5.06
N PRO A 39 -13.35 4.06 6.30
CA PRO A 39 -11.91 3.90 6.58
C PRO A 39 -11.27 2.63 6.01
N MET A 40 -12.04 1.61 5.75
CA MET A 40 -11.56 0.37 5.12
C MET A 40 -11.20 0.52 3.63
N GLY A 41 -11.59 1.60 2.98
CA GLY A 41 -11.17 2.00 1.65
C GLY A 41 -11.64 1.08 0.54
N ARG A 42 -10.74 0.29 -0.02
CA ARG A 42 -10.96 -0.52 -1.23
C ARG A 42 -10.81 -1.99 -0.93
N MET A 43 -11.64 -2.79 -1.60
CA MET A 43 -11.58 -4.23 -1.51
C MET A 43 -11.67 -4.84 -2.90
N TYR A 44 -10.72 -5.68 -3.21
CA TYR A 44 -10.60 -6.36 -4.50
C TYR A 44 -10.88 -7.84 -4.34
N HIS A 45 -11.82 -8.35 -5.11
CA HIS A 45 -12.04 -9.78 -5.26
C HIS A 45 -11.14 -10.31 -6.37
N PHE A 46 -10.48 -11.42 -6.11
CA PHE A 46 -9.67 -12.12 -7.10
C PHE A 46 -9.77 -13.63 -6.90
N LYS A 47 -9.49 -14.37 -7.97
CA LYS A 47 -9.49 -15.82 -8.00
C LYS A 47 -8.08 -16.33 -8.32
N SER A 48 -7.66 -17.39 -7.62
CA SER A 48 -6.46 -18.16 -7.90
C SER A 48 -6.80 -19.64 -8.07
N GLU A 49 -5.80 -20.47 -8.34
CA GLU A 49 -5.96 -21.93 -8.39
C GLU A 49 -6.38 -22.51 -7.03
N GLN A 50 -5.99 -21.87 -5.92
CA GLN A 50 -6.28 -22.32 -4.56
C GLN A 50 -7.66 -21.86 -4.04
N GLY A 51 -8.34 -20.95 -4.74
CA GLY A 51 -9.65 -20.46 -4.31
C GLY A 51 -9.91 -19.00 -4.65
N GLU A 52 -10.93 -18.46 -3.99
CA GLU A 52 -11.36 -17.07 -4.15
C GLU A 52 -11.02 -16.28 -2.90
N TYR A 53 -10.54 -15.04 -3.10
CA TYR A 53 -9.98 -14.20 -2.06
C TYR A 53 -10.45 -12.77 -2.18
N LEU A 54 -10.39 -12.06 -1.05
CA LEU A 54 -10.53 -10.62 -1.00
C LEU A 54 -9.22 -10.01 -0.49
N TRP A 55 -8.81 -8.94 -1.12
CA TRP A 55 -7.75 -8.07 -0.66
C TRP A 55 -8.32 -6.71 -0.27
N MET A 56 -8.35 -6.44 1.01
CA MET A 56 -8.73 -5.13 1.55
C MET A 56 -7.48 -4.25 1.64
N ASN A 57 -7.52 -3.11 0.96
CA ASN A 57 -6.41 -2.17 0.89
C ASN A 57 -6.78 -0.88 1.62
N VAL A 58 -6.27 -0.71 2.82
CA VAL A 58 -6.57 0.44 3.68
C VAL A 58 -5.43 1.43 3.63
N ARG A 59 -5.70 2.58 3.02
CA ARG A 59 -4.81 3.72 2.91
C ARG A 59 -5.40 4.91 3.66
N HIS A 60 -5.15 4.97 4.95
CA HIS A 60 -5.60 6.09 5.76
C HIS A 60 -4.51 6.52 6.73
N PRO A 61 -4.05 7.79 6.69
CA PRO A 61 -2.92 8.24 7.49
C PRO A 61 -3.12 8.07 9.00
N GLN A 62 -4.37 8.08 9.44
CA GLN A 62 -4.76 7.97 10.85
C GLN A 62 -5.46 6.64 11.15
N SER A 63 -5.30 5.61 10.32
CA SER A 63 -5.91 4.31 10.60
C SER A 63 -5.40 3.75 11.93
N PRO A 64 -6.29 3.38 12.87
CA PRO A 64 -5.89 2.75 14.12
C PRO A 64 -5.18 1.41 13.88
N TRP A 65 -5.45 0.74 12.77
CA TRP A 65 -4.87 -0.56 12.40
C TRP A 65 -3.35 -0.57 12.30
N ILE A 66 -2.73 0.61 12.10
CA ILE A 66 -1.25 0.73 12.06
C ILE A 66 -0.61 0.29 13.38
N ARG A 67 -1.34 0.45 14.50
CA ARG A 67 -0.84 0.18 15.86
C ARG A 67 -1.46 -1.05 16.52
N MET A 68 -2.39 -1.71 15.85
CA MET A 68 -3.08 -2.89 16.34
C MET A 68 -2.28 -4.15 16.00
N THR A 69 -2.48 -5.20 16.77
CA THR A 69 -1.99 -6.53 16.44
C THR A 69 -2.74 -7.09 15.22
N ASP A 70 -2.13 -8.03 14.51
CA ASP A 70 -2.78 -8.66 13.35
C ASP A 70 -4.15 -9.28 13.70
N ALA A 71 -4.25 -9.89 14.87
CA ALA A 71 -5.51 -10.48 15.35
C ALA A 71 -6.61 -9.42 15.56
N GLU A 72 -6.27 -8.29 16.15
CA GLU A 72 -7.19 -7.15 16.33
C GLU A 72 -7.61 -6.57 14.99
N VAL A 73 -6.66 -6.38 14.06
CA VAL A 73 -6.94 -5.89 12.71
C VAL A 73 -7.88 -6.85 11.98
N MET A 74 -7.61 -8.16 11.98
CA MET A 74 -8.47 -9.17 11.34
C MET A 74 -9.90 -9.14 11.89
N GLN A 75 -10.03 -9.04 13.22
CA GLN A 75 -11.34 -8.97 13.87
C GLN A 75 -12.10 -7.69 13.49
N ASP A 76 -11.43 -6.53 13.55
CA ASP A 76 -12.04 -5.24 13.26
C ASP A 76 -12.40 -5.11 11.77
N ALA A 77 -11.50 -5.55 10.88
CA ALA A 77 -11.75 -5.58 9.43
C ALA A 77 -12.94 -6.47 9.06
N THR A 78 -13.04 -7.66 9.68
CA THR A 78 -14.18 -8.55 9.48
C THR A 78 -15.49 -7.91 9.94
N LYS A 79 -15.51 -7.30 11.12
CA LYS A 79 -16.68 -6.58 11.65
C LYS A 79 -17.07 -5.41 10.74
N ALA A 80 -16.10 -4.62 10.31
CA ALA A 80 -16.33 -3.48 9.43
C ALA A 80 -16.92 -3.91 8.10
N LEU A 81 -16.37 -4.98 7.50
CA LEU A 81 -16.87 -5.53 6.24
C LEU A 81 -18.29 -6.09 6.37
N ASN A 82 -18.54 -6.90 7.40
CA ASN A 82 -19.86 -7.46 7.65
C ASN A 82 -20.94 -6.38 7.89
N ARG A 83 -20.56 -5.25 8.47
CA ARG A 83 -21.47 -4.12 8.70
C ARG A 83 -21.88 -3.42 7.41
N ILE A 84 -20.94 -3.20 6.48
CA ILE A 84 -21.24 -2.48 5.23
C ILE A 84 -21.74 -3.42 4.13
N ARG A 85 -21.44 -4.70 4.24
CA ARG A 85 -21.89 -5.73 3.30
C ARG A 85 -22.35 -7.01 4.04
N PRO A 86 -23.56 -7.01 4.58
CA PRO A 86 -24.07 -8.12 5.40
C PRO A 86 -24.04 -9.49 4.74
N SER A 87 -24.06 -9.56 3.40
CA SER A 87 -23.90 -10.82 2.65
C SER A 87 -22.58 -11.55 2.91
N THR A 88 -21.56 -10.87 3.47
CA THR A 88 -20.27 -11.48 3.81
C THR A 88 -20.29 -12.27 5.13
N VAL A 89 -21.31 -12.09 5.97
CA VAL A 89 -21.40 -12.75 7.27
C VAL A 89 -21.37 -14.27 7.12
N GLY A 90 -20.41 -14.92 7.78
CA GLY A 90 -20.18 -16.36 7.73
C GLY A 90 -19.53 -16.88 6.43
N ARG A 91 -19.37 -16.02 5.39
CA ARG A 91 -18.88 -16.42 4.06
C ARG A 91 -17.45 -16.01 3.77
N ILE A 92 -16.82 -15.30 4.68
CA ILE A 92 -15.42 -14.90 4.59
C ILE A 92 -14.66 -15.28 5.85
N GLU A 93 -13.35 -15.45 5.73
CA GLU A 93 -12.42 -15.69 6.82
C GLU A 93 -11.16 -14.88 6.64
N ALA A 94 -10.77 -14.09 7.64
CA ALA A 94 -9.54 -13.34 7.62
C ALA A 94 -8.34 -14.29 7.72
N LEU A 95 -7.38 -14.14 6.80
CA LEU A 95 -6.21 -15.03 6.67
C LEU A 95 -4.92 -14.38 7.16
N ALA A 96 -4.70 -13.14 6.76
CA ALA A 96 -3.43 -12.45 6.98
C ALA A 96 -3.59 -10.93 7.00
N VAL A 97 -2.66 -10.29 7.70
CA VAL A 97 -2.46 -8.85 7.69
C VAL A 97 -1.06 -8.54 7.21
N VAL A 98 -0.92 -7.54 6.35
CA VAL A 98 0.38 -6.97 5.96
C VAL A 98 0.36 -5.49 6.29
N ASN A 99 1.05 -5.11 7.36
CA ASN A 99 1.17 -3.72 7.81
C ASN A 99 2.50 -3.12 7.36
N TRP A 100 2.50 -2.52 6.16
CA TRP A 100 3.69 -1.89 5.58
C TRP A 100 4.20 -0.71 6.41
N SER A 101 3.32 -0.03 7.14
CA SER A 101 3.68 1.11 7.97
C SER A 101 4.43 0.72 9.25
N ALA A 102 4.15 -0.46 9.79
CA ALA A 102 4.83 -0.99 10.96
C ALA A 102 6.15 -1.69 10.61
N TYR A 103 6.37 -2.04 9.34
CA TYR A 103 7.59 -2.73 8.93
C TYR A 103 8.80 -1.77 8.98
N PRO A 104 9.86 -2.09 9.75
CA PRO A 104 10.90 -1.13 10.12
C PRO A 104 11.72 -0.60 8.94
N TRP A 105 11.78 -1.34 7.84
CA TRP A 105 12.57 -0.97 6.66
C TRP A 105 11.78 -0.17 5.62
N THR A 106 10.46 -0.36 5.53
CA THR A 106 9.60 0.38 4.59
C THR A 106 8.96 1.59 5.23
N ARG A 107 8.48 1.47 6.47
CA ARG A 107 7.79 2.52 7.26
C ARG A 107 6.61 3.18 6.55
N GLY A 108 6.08 2.55 5.53
CA GLY A 108 5.01 3.07 4.69
C GLY A 108 4.93 2.35 3.37
N HIS A 109 4.10 2.86 2.47
CA HIS A 109 3.86 2.28 1.15
C HIS A 109 4.48 3.12 0.03
N ASN A 110 3.95 4.29 -0.21
CA ASN A 110 4.45 5.24 -1.21
C ASN A 110 4.74 6.58 -0.56
N VAL A 111 5.64 7.34 -1.15
CA VAL A 111 5.74 8.77 -0.83
C VAL A 111 4.60 9.52 -1.50
N TYR A 112 4.19 10.64 -0.92
CA TYR A 112 3.35 11.62 -1.60
C TYR A 112 3.91 13.03 -1.38
N ARG A 113 3.66 13.90 -2.34
CA ARG A 113 4.20 15.26 -2.31
C ARG A 113 3.13 16.22 -1.83
N LEU A 114 3.43 16.96 -0.78
CA LEU A 114 2.60 18.10 -0.37
C LEU A 114 2.77 19.28 -1.35
N PRO A 115 1.84 20.24 -1.36
CA PRO A 115 1.95 21.43 -2.17
C PRO A 115 3.33 22.11 -2.04
N GLY A 116 3.96 22.43 -3.17
CA GLY A 116 5.28 23.02 -3.23
C GLY A 116 6.46 22.05 -3.12
N GLN A 117 6.29 20.83 -2.65
CA GLN A 117 7.41 19.88 -2.47
C GLN A 117 7.97 19.35 -3.80
N ILE A 118 7.18 19.29 -4.86
CA ILE A 118 7.69 18.93 -6.20
C ILE A 118 8.71 19.97 -6.67
N ALA A 119 8.36 21.25 -6.58
CA ALA A 119 9.29 22.33 -6.96
C ALA A 119 10.54 22.37 -6.08
N ARG A 120 10.38 22.09 -4.78
CA ARG A 120 11.48 22.18 -3.81
C ARG A 120 12.41 20.97 -3.81
N TYR A 121 11.88 19.77 -4.03
CA TYR A 121 12.61 18.51 -3.84
C TYR A 121 12.69 17.62 -5.07
N GLY A 122 11.92 17.90 -6.13
CA GLY A 122 11.75 17.01 -7.26
C GLY A 122 13.05 16.49 -7.87
N ASN A 123 14.03 17.37 -8.06
CA ASN A 123 15.29 17.01 -8.68
C ASN A 123 16.34 16.49 -7.69
N ILE A 124 16.33 16.96 -6.44
CA ILE A 124 17.41 16.69 -5.48
C ILE A 124 17.30 15.34 -4.78
N VAL A 125 16.13 14.67 -4.81
CA VAL A 125 15.94 13.38 -4.14
C VAL A 125 16.66 12.23 -4.83
N ALA A 126 16.93 12.37 -6.13
CA ALA A 126 17.63 11.38 -6.95
C ALA A 126 19.14 11.60 -7.01
N GLU A 127 19.63 12.81 -6.66
CA GLU A 127 21.04 13.16 -6.76
C GLU A 127 21.92 12.32 -5.83
N PRO A 128 23.04 11.75 -6.31
CA PRO A 128 23.98 11.05 -5.47
C PRO A 128 24.59 11.95 -4.39
N HIS A 129 24.95 11.37 -3.25
CA HIS A 129 25.71 12.05 -2.21
C HIS A 129 27.05 11.32 -1.96
N GLY A 130 28.11 11.81 -2.58
CA GLY A 130 29.39 11.11 -2.60
C GLY A 130 29.25 9.73 -3.27
N ARG A 131 29.48 8.66 -2.51
CA ARG A 131 29.34 7.27 -2.99
C ARG A 131 27.95 6.65 -2.70
N ILE A 132 27.02 7.44 -2.19
CA ILE A 132 25.68 6.98 -1.87
C ILE A 132 24.75 7.37 -3.02
N HIS A 133 24.10 6.40 -3.62
CA HIS A 133 23.11 6.54 -4.68
C HIS A 133 21.72 6.19 -4.17
N PHE A 134 20.69 6.82 -4.74
CA PHE A 134 19.32 6.67 -4.27
C PHE A 134 18.43 6.12 -5.39
N ALA A 135 17.79 4.99 -5.12
CA ALA A 135 16.78 4.38 -5.98
C ALA A 135 15.48 4.18 -5.20
N GLY A 136 14.38 4.06 -5.91
CA GLY A 136 13.04 3.88 -5.39
C GLY A 136 12.07 4.75 -6.18
N ASP A 137 10.78 4.43 -6.10
CA ASP A 137 9.73 5.16 -6.82
C ASP A 137 9.70 6.67 -6.51
N HIS A 138 10.15 7.06 -5.32
CA HIS A 138 10.27 8.46 -4.89
C HIS A 138 11.37 9.25 -5.62
N THR A 139 12.28 8.56 -6.31
CA THR A 139 13.38 9.15 -7.09
C THR A 139 13.18 9.04 -8.60
N ALA A 140 12.07 8.44 -9.03
CA ALA A 140 11.73 8.28 -10.45
C ALA A 140 11.42 9.63 -11.11
N ALA A 141 11.79 9.76 -12.38
CA ALA A 141 11.58 10.99 -13.15
C ALA A 141 10.17 11.08 -13.74
N THR A 142 9.57 9.95 -14.12
CA THR A 142 8.33 9.93 -14.91
C THR A 142 7.12 9.46 -14.14
N MET A 143 7.20 8.32 -13.44
CA MET A 143 6.06 7.70 -12.75
C MET A 143 6.45 7.22 -11.37
N MET A 144 5.51 7.27 -10.43
CA MET A 144 5.62 6.63 -9.12
C MET A 144 5.12 5.18 -9.18
N GLY A 145 5.48 4.38 -8.18
CA GLY A 145 5.08 2.99 -8.08
C GLY A 145 6.13 2.02 -8.66
N MET A 146 5.71 0.83 -9.05
CA MET A 146 6.62 -0.24 -9.48
C MET A 146 7.47 0.14 -10.67
N GLU A 147 6.87 0.73 -11.71
CA GLU A 147 7.59 1.20 -12.91
C GLU A 147 8.66 2.25 -12.56
N GLY A 148 8.31 3.22 -11.72
CA GLY A 148 9.26 4.22 -11.26
C GLY A 148 10.37 3.65 -10.38
N ALA A 149 10.06 2.65 -9.57
CA ALA A 149 11.08 1.96 -8.79
C ALA A 149 12.08 1.22 -9.70
N MET A 150 11.62 0.56 -10.76
CA MET A 150 12.46 -0.11 -11.76
C MET A 150 13.31 0.90 -12.54
N GLU A 151 12.69 1.95 -13.09
CA GLU A 151 13.38 3.06 -13.77
C GLU A 151 14.52 3.62 -12.92
N SER A 152 14.23 3.90 -11.64
CA SER A 152 15.24 4.46 -10.74
C SER A 152 16.38 3.49 -10.43
N GLY A 153 16.11 2.18 -10.40
CA GLY A 153 17.12 1.15 -10.25
C GLY A 153 18.05 1.07 -11.45
N GLU A 154 17.52 1.09 -12.67
CA GLU A 154 18.30 1.15 -13.91
C GLU A 154 19.17 2.40 -13.97
N ARG A 155 18.61 3.56 -13.66
CA ARG A 155 19.36 4.82 -13.59
C ARG A 155 20.55 4.71 -12.65
N VAL A 156 20.35 4.23 -11.43
CA VAL A 156 21.44 4.10 -10.43
C VAL A 156 22.49 3.10 -10.88
N ALA A 157 22.09 1.99 -11.52
CA ALA A 157 23.06 1.04 -12.07
C ALA A 157 23.96 1.68 -13.13
N VAL A 158 23.40 2.50 -14.04
CA VAL A 158 24.18 3.24 -15.05
C VAL A 158 25.07 4.28 -14.40
N GLU A 159 24.57 5.04 -13.41
CA GLU A 159 25.38 6.02 -12.65
C GLU A 159 26.63 5.38 -12.03
N ILE A 160 26.47 4.21 -11.40
CA ILE A 160 27.58 3.50 -10.75
C ILE A 160 28.59 2.98 -11.80
N LEU A 161 28.10 2.42 -12.91
CA LEU A 161 28.99 1.91 -13.99
C LEU A 161 29.80 3.02 -14.66
N GLN A 162 29.32 4.24 -14.67
CA GLN A 162 30.05 5.40 -15.22
C GLN A 162 31.15 5.93 -14.29
N LEU A 163 31.16 5.51 -13.02
CA LEU A 163 32.16 5.91 -12.03
C LEU A 163 33.36 4.92 -11.97
N THR A 164 33.26 3.80 -12.66
CA THR A 164 34.29 2.77 -12.76
C THR A 164 35.09 2.92 -14.06
#